data_687ac27be84e47fa8d5b33ee7009f10e
#
_entry.id   687ac27be84e47fa8d5b33ee7009f10e
#
_cell.length_a   1.000
_cell.length_b   1.000
_cell.length_c   1.000
_cell.angle_alpha   90.00
_cell.angle_beta   90.00
_cell.angle_gamma   90.00
#
_symmetry.space_group_name_H-M   'P 1'
#
loop_
_entity.id
_entity.type
_entity.pdbx_description
1 polymer ?
#
loop_
_entity_poly.entity_id
_entity_poly.type
_entity_poly.pdbx_seq_one_letter_code
_entity_poly.pdbx_strand_id
1 'polypeptide(L)'
;VVKDPWDSAASEFTWVSDGSTKYTTSRGNNGIAQSNPSGGTSYLNNYRPSSSSLSFKYPYTPSSSPPSSYIDASIIQLFYTANTYHDLLHTLGFNEKAGNFEYNTNGQGGRGNDYVILNSQDGSGTNNANFATPPDGQPGRMRMYVWTESTPYRDGSFEAGIVIHEYTHGRTYTLLVFLTKTNSCSFQPTHWRSCQLQLPECPRVRRHGRRLE
;
A
#
# COMPACT_ATOMS: atom_id res chain seq x y z
N VAL A 1 -0.96 16.50 13.71
CA VAL A 1 -1.93 16.54 12.60
C VAL A 1 -1.19 17.03 11.38
N VAL A 2 -1.19 16.25 10.32
CA VAL A 2 -0.64 16.62 9.01
C VAL A 2 -1.77 17.26 8.21
N LYS A 3 -1.48 18.33 7.48
CA LYS A 3 -2.41 19.01 6.60
C LYS A 3 -1.96 18.79 5.17
N ASP A 4 -2.91 18.48 4.28
CA ASP A 4 -2.67 18.26 2.85
C ASP A 4 -1.45 17.34 2.60
N PRO A 5 -1.48 16.08 3.07
CA PRO A 5 -0.30 15.23 3.17
C PRO A 5 0.18 14.62 1.84
N TRP A 6 -0.59 14.74 0.79
CA TRP A 6 -0.29 14.13 -0.52
C TRP A 6 0.80 14.87 -1.29
N ASP A 7 1.58 14.14 -2.05
CA ASP A 7 2.42 14.71 -3.11
C ASP A 7 1.55 14.95 -4.35
N SER A 8 1.48 16.19 -4.81
CA SER A 8 0.64 16.57 -5.96
C SER A 8 1.09 15.98 -7.29
N ALA A 9 2.34 15.55 -7.41
CA ALA A 9 2.85 14.90 -8.61
C ALA A 9 2.49 13.40 -8.65
N ALA A 10 2.31 12.79 -7.47
CA ALA A 10 1.98 11.38 -7.32
C ALA A 10 0.48 11.12 -7.07
N SER A 11 -0.21 12.10 -6.53
CA SER A 11 -1.63 12.05 -6.16
C SER A 11 -2.35 13.32 -6.58
N GLU A 12 -2.44 13.56 -7.88
CA GLU A 12 -2.99 14.79 -8.48
C GLU A 12 -4.47 15.05 -8.09
N PHE A 13 -5.25 13.99 -7.82
CA PHE A 13 -6.62 14.10 -7.34
C PHE A 13 -6.73 14.20 -5.82
N THR A 14 -5.61 14.26 -5.10
CA THR A 14 -5.53 14.09 -3.64
C THR A 14 -5.81 12.65 -3.19
N TRP A 15 -5.61 12.37 -1.88
CA TRP A 15 -5.88 11.02 -1.37
C TRP A 15 -7.37 10.71 -1.18
N VAL A 16 -8.26 11.71 -1.27
CA VAL A 16 -9.71 11.57 -1.02
C VAL A 16 -10.56 11.89 -2.24
N SER A 17 -9.99 11.73 -3.43
CA SER A 17 -10.69 11.88 -4.70
C SER A 17 -10.18 10.87 -5.72
N ASP A 18 -10.98 10.52 -6.72
CA ASP A 18 -10.60 9.68 -7.87
C ASP A 18 -10.64 10.47 -9.20
N GLY A 19 -10.66 11.79 -9.10
CA GLY A 19 -10.79 12.69 -10.25
C GLY A 19 -12.25 12.98 -10.64
N SER A 20 -13.18 12.07 -10.37
CA SER A 20 -14.61 12.24 -10.63
C SER A 20 -15.41 12.52 -9.37
N THR A 21 -15.08 11.84 -8.29
CA THR A 21 -15.77 11.90 -6.99
C THR A 21 -14.83 12.35 -5.91
N LYS A 22 -15.27 13.30 -5.07
CA LYS A 22 -14.62 13.65 -3.81
C LYS A 22 -15.28 12.89 -2.66
N TYR A 23 -14.48 12.21 -1.88
CA TYR A 23 -14.94 11.40 -0.75
C TYR A 23 -14.76 12.13 0.56
N THR A 24 -15.66 11.87 1.50
CA THR A 24 -15.55 12.35 2.90
C THR A 24 -15.07 11.25 3.84
N THR A 25 -14.54 10.17 3.29
CA THR A 25 -14.11 8.98 4.02
C THR A 25 -12.67 8.59 3.63
N SER A 26 -12.12 7.55 4.23
CA SER A 26 -10.83 6.94 3.89
C SER A 26 -10.87 6.21 2.54
N ARG A 27 -11.16 6.95 1.48
CA ARG A 27 -11.28 6.45 0.11
C ARG A 27 -10.81 7.51 -0.88
N GLY A 28 -10.10 7.07 -1.92
CA GLY A 28 -9.69 7.92 -3.05
C GLY A 28 -9.13 7.09 -4.20
N ASN A 29 -8.24 7.70 -4.97
CA ASN A 29 -7.68 7.09 -6.17
C ASN A 29 -6.80 5.88 -5.87
N ASN A 30 -5.94 5.96 -4.83
CA ASN A 30 -4.90 4.97 -4.55
C ASN A 30 -5.40 3.83 -3.66
N GLY A 31 -6.49 4.05 -2.91
CA GLY A 31 -6.96 3.03 -1.98
C GLY A 31 -8.28 3.34 -1.31
N ILE A 32 -8.83 2.30 -0.68
CA ILE A 32 -10.03 2.35 0.14
C ILE A 32 -9.78 1.59 1.43
N ALA A 33 -9.81 2.29 2.57
CA ALA A 33 -9.57 1.69 3.89
C ALA A 33 -10.88 1.56 4.69
N GLN A 34 -11.02 0.43 5.37
CA GLN A 34 -12.19 0.06 6.16
C GLN A 34 -11.85 -0.95 7.25
N SER A 35 -12.75 -1.12 8.22
CA SER A 35 -12.71 -2.28 9.10
C SER A 35 -13.20 -3.54 8.37
N ASN A 36 -12.67 -4.70 8.75
CA ASN A 36 -13.14 -5.99 8.22
C ASN A 36 -13.18 -7.08 9.30
N PRO A 37 -13.93 -6.88 10.40
CA PRO A 37 -13.91 -7.82 11.53
C PRO A 37 -14.48 -9.20 11.19
N SER A 38 -15.28 -9.33 10.13
CA SER A 38 -15.80 -10.61 9.64
C SER A 38 -14.77 -11.42 8.84
N GLY A 39 -13.65 -10.81 8.42
CA GLY A 39 -12.65 -11.45 7.56
C GLY A 39 -13.14 -11.78 6.14
N GLY A 40 -14.31 -11.27 5.74
CA GLY A 40 -14.90 -11.51 4.43
C GLY A 40 -14.23 -10.74 3.29
N THR A 41 -14.74 -10.95 2.07
CA THR A 41 -14.22 -10.29 0.87
C THR A 41 -14.95 -8.98 0.53
N SER A 42 -16.11 -8.73 1.12
CA SER A 42 -16.83 -7.47 0.99
C SER A 42 -16.03 -6.30 1.57
N TYR A 43 -16.10 -5.12 0.94
CA TYR A 43 -15.37 -3.93 1.41
C TYR A 43 -16.11 -2.61 1.14
N LEU A 44 -16.89 -2.50 0.06
CA LEU A 44 -17.53 -1.25 -0.34
C LEU A 44 -18.47 -0.70 0.75
N ASN A 45 -19.21 -1.58 1.42
CA ASN A 45 -20.17 -1.24 2.47
C ASN A 45 -19.62 -1.44 3.90
N ASN A 46 -18.36 -1.84 4.03
CA ASN A 46 -17.73 -1.98 5.35
C ASN A 46 -17.56 -0.62 6.00
N TYR A 47 -17.56 -0.63 7.34
CA TYR A 47 -17.43 0.59 8.11
C TYR A 47 -16.13 1.33 7.83
N ARG A 48 -16.21 2.62 7.63
CA ARG A 48 -15.12 3.58 7.58
C ARG A 48 -15.55 4.91 8.14
N PRO A 49 -14.66 5.65 8.84
CA PRO A 49 -15.02 6.95 9.38
C PRO A 49 -15.26 7.97 8.28
N SER A 50 -16.19 8.90 8.53
CA SER A 50 -16.55 9.98 7.63
C SER A 50 -16.36 11.34 8.29
N SER A 51 -15.86 12.32 7.55
CA SER A 51 -15.69 13.70 7.97
C SER A 51 -15.97 14.66 6.84
N SER A 52 -17.04 15.42 6.94
CA SER A 52 -17.39 16.45 5.93
C SER A 52 -16.33 17.55 5.79
N SER A 53 -15.56 17.79 6.84
CA SER A 53 -14.44 18.75 6.86
C SER A 53 -13.09 18.12 6.53
N LEU A 54 -13.05 16.83 6.20
CA LEU A 54 -11.83 16.03 5.98
C LEU A 54 -10.87 16.05 7.17
N SER A 55 -11.40 16.26 8.39
CA SER A 55 -10.63 16.26 9.63
C SER A 55 -10.74 14.88 10.29
N PHE A 56 -9.73 14.05 10.10
CA PHE A 56 -9.65 12.68 10.60
C PHE A 56 -8.80 12.62 11.87
N LYS A 57 -9.31 13.19 12.97
CA LYS A 57 -8.64 13.23 14.27
C LYS A 57 -9.33 12.29 15.23
N TYR A 58 -8.74 11.16 15.49
CA TYR A 58 -9.32 10.15 16.38
C TYR A 58 -8.38 9.84 17.55
N PRO A 59 -8.91 9.58 18.75
CA PRO A 59 -8.08 9.20 19.89
C PRO A 59 -7.43 7.84 19.66
N TYR A 60 -6.20 7.71 20.16
CA TYR A 60 -5.43 6.46 20.11
C TYR A 60 -4.81 6.18 21.48
N THR A 61 -5.30 5.17 22.16
CA THR A 61 -4.90 4.80 23.53
C THR A 61 -4.53 3.31 23.63
N PRO A 62 -3.46 2.87 22.94
CA PRO A 62 -3.15 1.44 22.78
C PRO A 62 -2.70 0.75 24.07
N SER A 63 -2.27 1.52 25.08
CA SER A 63 -1.76 0.98 26.35
C SER A 63 -2.86 0.53 27.31
N SER A 64 -4.09 1.01 27.12
CA SER A 64 -5.20 0.81 28.07
C SER A 64 -6.48 0.28 27.43
N SER A 65 -6.53 0.17 26.12
CA SER A 65 -7.78 -0.11 25.40
C SER A 65 -7.60 -1.19 24.35
N PRO A 66 -8.60 -2.05 24.11
CA PRO A 66 -8.54 -3.05 23.06
C PRO A 66 -8.57 -2.40 21.66
N PRO A 67 -8.03 -3.05 20.62
CA PRO A 67 -7.99 -2.51 19.26
C PRO A 67 -9.32 -2.01 18.71
N SER A 68 -10.42 -2.68 19.02
CA SER A 68 -11.77 -2.27 18.59
C SER A 68 -12.21 -0.90 19.10
N SER A 69 -11.66 -0.42 20.21
CA SER A 69 -12.01 0.88 20.79
C SER A 69 -11.43 2.08 20.03
N TYR A 70 -10.43 1.88 19.18
CA TYR A 70 -9.79 2.92 18.36
C TYR A 70 -9.79 2.57 16.87
N ILE A 71 -10.84 1.89 16.41
CA ILE A 71 -10.96 1.43 15.01
C ILE A 71 -10.87 2.57 13.99
N ASP A 72 -11.44 3.75 14.30
CA ASP A 72 -11.37 4.93 13.43
C ASP A 72 -9.92 5.40 13.22
N ALA A 73 -9.17 5.49 14.33
CA ALA A 73 -7.75 5.82 14.27
C ALA A 73 -6.96 4.78 13.46
N SER A 74 -7.30 3.49 13.62
CA SER A 74 -6.67 2.39 12.91
C SER A 74 -6.89 2.48 11.40
N ILE A 75 -8.12 2.67 10.95
CA ILE A 75 -8.46 2.79 9.53
C ILE A 75 -7.74 3.99 8.90
N ILE A 76 -7.76 5.14 9.60
CA ILE A 76 -7.10 6.35 9.08
C ILE A 76 -5.57 6.23 9.08
N GLN A 77 -4.99 5.60 10.10
CA GLN A 77 -3.55 5.35 10.12
C GLN A 77 -3.12 4.43 8.96
N LEU A 78 -3.86 3.36 8.71
CA LEU A 78 -3.60 2.46 7.59
C LEU A 78 -3.72 3.20 6.24
N PHE A 79 -4.79 3.98 6.07
CA PHE A 79 -5.00 4.81 4.89
C PHE A 79 -3.86 5.82 4.67
N TYR A 80 -3.44 6.50 5.74
CA TYR A 80 -2.35 7.47 5.71
C TYR A 80 -1.02 6.81 5.30
N THR A 81 -0.65 5.71 5.96
CA THR A 81 0.62 5.03 5.70
C THR A 81 0.68 4.47 4.27
N ALA A 82 -0.40 3.84 3.80
CA ALA A 82 -0.48 3.28 2.46
C ALA A 82 -0.35 4.36 1.37
N ASN A 83 -1.05 5.49 1.52
CA ASN A 83 -0.98 6.59 0.56
C ASN A 83 0.37 7.31 0.59
N THR A 84 0.96 7.52 1.78
CA THR A 84 2.32 8.07 1.89
C THR A 84 3.33 7.19 1.18
N TYR A 85 3.19 5.87 1.31
CA TYR A 85 4.09 4.93 0.65
C TYR A 85 3.83 4.85 -0.88
N HIS A 86 2.59 4.96 -1.31
CA HIS A 86 2.23 5.12 -2.73
C HIS A 86 2.96 6.31 -3.35
N ASP A 87 2.87 7.49 -2.75
CA ASP A 87 3.48 8.72 -3.26
C ASP A 87 5.01 8.62 -3.28
N LEU A 88 5.61 8.01 -2.26
CA LEU A 88 7.04 7.72 -2.25
C LEU A 88 7.44 6.77 -3.40
N LEU A 89 6.70 5.69 -3.61
CA LEU A 89 6.97 4.73 -4.68
C LEU A 89 6.82 5.35 -6.06
N HIS A 90 5.84 6.23 -6.26
CA HIS A 90 5.67 6.99 -7.49
C HIS A 90 6.91 7.84 -7.79
N THR A 91 7.44 8.57 -6.81
CA THR A 91 8.69 9.34 -6.91
C THR A 91 9.89 8.46 -7.27
N LEU A 92 9.89 7.20 -6.83
CA LEU A 92 10.91 6.20 -7.14
C LEU A 92 10.67 5.46 -8.49
N GLY A 93 9.69 5.90 -9.27
CA GLY A 93 9.41 5.39 -10.61
C GLY A 93 8.35 4.29 -10.69
N PHE A 94 7.69 3.91 -9.58
CA PHE A 94 6.53 3.04 -9.61
C PHE A 94 5.27 3.90 -9.84
N ASN A 95 5.18 4.44 -11.04
CA ASN A 95 4.11 5.32 -11.53
C ASN A 95 3.12 4.54 -12.42
N GLU A 96 2.19 5.25 -13.07
CA GLU A 96 1.12 4.68 -13.90
C GLU A 96 1.67 3.80 -15.03
N LYS A 97 2.77 4.22 -15.68
CA LYS A 97 3.43 3.43 -16.74
C LYS A 97 4.03 2.13 -16.21
N ALA A 98 4.42 2.12 -14.94
CA ALA A 98 4.94 0.95 -14.25
C ALA A 98 3.84 0.08 -13.60
N GLY A 99 2.54 0.45 -13.75
CA GLY A 99 1.39 -0.24 -13.18
C GLY A 99 1.29 -0.02 -11.67
N ASN A 100 1.32 1.25 -11.21
CA ASN A 100 1.04 1.60 -9.83
C ASN A 100 -0.43 1.31 -9.48
N PHE A 101 -0.78 1.44 -8.21
CA PHE A 101 -2.11 1.09 -7.73
C PHE A 101 -3.02 2.30 -7.71
N GLU A 102 -3.85 2.46 -8.75
CA GLU A 102 -4.78 3.56 -8.90
C GLU A 102 -6.12 3.15 -9.53
N TYR A 103 -7.19 3.79 -9.09
CA TYR A 103 -8.48 3.66 -9.75
C TYR A 103 -8.50 4.32 -11.12
N ASN A 104 -7.96 5.54 -11.22
CA ASN A 104 -7.93 6.37 -12.41
C ASN A 104 -6.49 6.84 -12.68
N THR A 105 -5.91 6.42 -13.77
CA THR A 105 -4.53 6.76 -14.18
C THR A 105 -4.44 8.10 -14.93
N ASN A 106 -5.53 8.83 -15.05
CA ASN A 106 -5.62 10.10 -15.80
C ASN A 106 -4.99 10.05 -17.21
N GLY A 107 -5.01 8.87 -17.84
CA GLY A 107 -4.41 8.67 -19.16
C GLY A 107 -2.88 8.65 -19.20
N GLN A 108 -2.21 8.58 -18.05
CA GLN A 108 -0.75 8.59 -17.97
C GLN A 108 -0.10 7.23 -18.27
N GLY A 109 -0.88 6.20 -18.46
CA GLY A 109 -0.43 4.85 -18.81
C GLY A 109 -0.95 3.80 -17.83
N GLY A 110 -0.43 2.56 -17.92
CA GLY A 110 -0.89 1.47 -17.06
C GLY A 110 -2.36 1.09 -17.23
N ARG A 111 -2.89 0.38 -16.26
CA ARG A 111 -4.31 0.07 -16.14
C ARG A 111 -4.83 0.66 -14.84
N GLY A 112 -5.97 1.32 -14.91
CA GLY A 112 -6.69 1.74 -13.71
C GLY A 112 -7.56 0.63 -13.13
N ASN A 113 -8.33 0.98 -12.09
CA ASN A 113 -9.19 0.08 -11.33
C ASN A 113 -8.44 -0.97 -10.49
N ASP A 114 -7.23 -0.67 -10.07
CA ASP A 114 -6.38 -1.54 -9.25
C ASP A 114 -5.91 -0.89 -7.94
N TYR A 115 -6.66 0.09 -7.45
CA TYR A 115 -6.47 0.66 -6.12
C TYR A 115 -6.38 -0.41 -5.03
N VAL A 116 -5.74 -0.09 -3.92
CA VAL A 116 -5.57 -1.06 -2.83
C VAL A 116 -6.76 -1.08 -1.89
N ILE A 117 -7.34 -2.26 -1.65
CA ILE A 117 -8.33 -2.50 -0.60
C ILE A 117 -7.59 -2.73 0.71
N LEU A 118 -7.75 -1.83 1.66
CA LEU A 118 -7.01 -1.77 2.92
C LEU A 118 -7.93 -2.18 4.09
N ASN A 119 -7.80 -3.42 4.53
CA ASN A 119 -8.60 -3.95 5.64
C ASN A 119 -7.86 -3.79 6.96
N SER A 120 -8.37 -2.91 7.82
CA SER A 120 -7.92 -2.74 9.20
C SER A 120 -8.64 -3.72 10.11
N GLN A 121 -7.93 -4.26 11.11
CA GLN A 121 -8.43 -5.25 12.08
C GLN A 121 -9.22 -6.36 11.39
N ASP A 122 -8.62 -6.94 10.35
CA ASP A 122 -9.24 -7.99 9.55
C ASP A 122 -9.37 -9.28 10.35
N GLY A 123 -10.60 -9.81 10.44
CA GLY A 123 -10.91 -10.97 11.27
C GLY A 123 -10.56 -12.31 10.63
N SER A 124 -9.93 -12.35 9.46
CA SER A 124 -9.54 -13.61 8.82
C SER A 124 -8.26 -14.23 9.41
N GLY A 125 -7.57 -13.52 10.32
CA GLY A 125 -6.38 -14.01 11.00
C GLY A 125 -5.97 -13.17 12.21
N THR A 126 -4.87 -13.57 12.86
CA THR A 126 -4.23 -12.86 13.98
C THR A 126 -2.71 -12.93 13.85
N ASN A 127 -1.98 -12.05 14.55
CA ASN A 127 -0.52 -12.06 14.67
C ASN A 127 0.23 -12.10 13.34
N ASN A 128 -0.31 -11.46 12.33
CA ASN A 128 0.23 -11.41 10.97
C ASN A 128 -0.43 -10.28 10.16
N ALA A 129 -0.08 -10.23 8.88
CA ALA A 129 -0.73 -9.46 7.83
C ALA A 129 -0.59 -10.22 6.51
N ASN A 130 -1.24 -9.79 5.45
CA ASN A 130 -0.97 -10.29 4.09
C ASN A 130 -1.40 -9.30 3.01
N PHE A 131 -0.85 -9.49 1.82
CA PHE A 131 -1.27 -8.81 0.60
C PHE A 131 -1.63 -9.84 -0.48
N ALA A 132 -2.84 -9.74 -1.02
CA ALA A 132 -3.26 -10.49 -2.19
C ALA A 132 -3.05 -9.63 -3.44
N THR A 133 -2.19 -10.11 -4.36
CA THR A 133 -1.80 -9.37 -5.56
C THR A 133 -2.45 -9.97 -6.80
N PRO A 134 -3.54 -9.39 -7.32
CA PRO A 134 -4.13 -9.77 -8.59
C PRO A 134 -3.30 -9.23 -9.77
N PRO A 135 -3.63 -9.61 -11.02
CA PRO A 135 -3.09 -8.95 -12.20
C PRO A 135 -3.43 -7.45 -12.24
N ASP A 136 -2.56 -6.67 -12.90
CA ASP A 136 -2.74 -5.26 -13.20
C ASP A 136 -4.15 -4.95 -13.78
N GLY A 137 -4.80 -3.92 -13.25
CA GLY A 137 -6.19 -3.56 -13.55
C GLY A 137 -7.24 -4.23 -12.65
N GLN A 138 -6.82 -4.89 -11.57
CA GLN A 138 -7.69 -5.46 -10.54
C GLN A 138 -7.23 -5.02 -9.14
N PRO A 139 -8.16 -4.67 -8.22
CA PRO A 139 -7.80 -4.17 -6.90
C PRO A 139 -7.00 -5.17 -6.06
N GLY A 140 -5.82 -4.75 -5.61
CA GLY A 140 -5.04 -5.48 -4.61
C GLY A 140 -5.74 -5.45 -3.24
N ARG A 141 -5.40 -6.39 -2.34
CA ARG A 141 -6.00 -6.42 -1.00
C ARG A 141 -4.94 -6.64 0.06
N MET A 142 -4.83 -5.67 0.95
CA MET A 142 -4.05 -5.75 2.18
C MET A 142 -4.97 -6.09 3.36
N ARG A 143 -4.57 -7.03 4.22
CA ARG A 143 -5.25 -7.36 5.47
C ARG A 143 -4.28 -7.18 6.62
N MET A 144 -4.62 -6.28 7.55
CA MET A 144 -3.87 -6.03 8.77
C MET A 144 -4.62 -6.67 9.94
N TYR A 145 -3.96 -7.58 10.65
CA TYR A 145 -4.57 -8.35 11.71
C TYR A 145 -4.33 -7.73 13.09
N VAL A 146 -5.13 -8.17 14.05
CA VAL A 146 -4.91 -7.90 15.47
C VAL A 146 -3.85 -8.85 16.01
N TRP A 147 -2.93 -8.31 16.80
CA TRP A 147 -1.87 -9.05 17.49
C TRP A 147 -2.31 -9.36 18.92
N THR A 148 -2.34 -10.65 19.26
CA THR A 148 -2.90 -11.18 20.51
C THR A 148 -1.85 -11.63 21.52
N GLU A 149 -0.56 -11.50 21.19
CA GLU A 149 0.57 -11.92 22.03
C GLU A 149 0.91 -10.95 23.18
N SER A 150 0.22 -9.82 23.26
CA SER A 150 0.37 -8.85 24.33
C SER A 150 -0.96 -8.52 24.97
N THR A 151 -0.94 -7.97 26.19
CA THR A 151 -2.12 -7.44 26.88
C THR A 151 -1.92 -5.95 27.20
N PRO A 152 -2.78 -5.08 26.69
CA PRO A 152 -3.85 -5.34 25.71
C PRO A 152 -3.32 -5.75 24.34
N TYR A 153 -4.19 -6.35 23.52
CA TYR A 153 -3.88 -6.68 22.13
C TYR A 153 -3.42 -5.45 21.36
N ARG A 154 -2.64 -5.67 20.29
CA ARG A 154 -2.10 -4.61 19.44
C ARG A 154 -2.73 -4.68 18.05
N ASP A 155 -2.75 -3.54 17.38
CA ASP A 155 -3.29 -3.39 16.03
C ASP A 155 -2.14 -3.22 15.03
N GLY A 156 -2.04 -4.15 14.08
CA GLY A 156 -1.01 -4.15 13.04
C GLY A 156 -1.03 -2.93 12.14
N SER A 157 -2.17 -2.24 12.00
CA SER A 157 -2.30 -1.03 11.17
C SER A 157 -1.44 0.15 11.65
N PHE A 158 -0.99 0.12 12.91
CA PHE A 158 -0.08 1.14 13.48
C PHE A 158 1.40 0.79 13.31
N GLU A 159 1.72 -0.41 12.83
CA GLU A 159 3.11 -0.79 12.55
C GLU A 159 3.43 -0.51 11.08
N ALA A 160 4.04 0.66 10.84
CA ALA A 160 4.34 1.13 9.49
C ALA A 160 5.24 0.17 8.71
N GLY A 161 6.16 -0.51 9.38
CA GLY A 161 7.05 -1.49 8.75
C GLY A 161 6.27 -2.67 8.16
N ILE A 162 5.23 -3.16 8.84
CA ILE A 162 4.37 -4.23 8.33
C ILE A 162 3.53 -3.72 7.16
N VAL A 163 2.91 -2.54 7.26
CA VAL A 163 2.11 -1.95 6.17
C VAL A 163 2.95 -1.78 4.89
N ILE A 164 4.18 -1.25 5.03
CA ILE A 164 5.13 -1.09 3.92
C ILE A 164 5.53 -2.45 3.33
N HIS A 165 5.80 -3.45 4.17
CA HIS A 165 6.14 -4.81 3.76
C HIS A 165 5.02 -5.40 2.90
N GLU A 166 3.79 -5.36 3.37
CA GLU A 166 2.63 -5.88 2.65
C GLU A 166 2.38 -5.13 1.33
N TYR A 167 2.46 -3.81 1.35
CA TYR A 167 2.31 -3.01 0.13
C TYR A 167 3.38 -3.35 -0.92
N THR A 168 4.60 -3.64 -0.47
CA THR A 168 5.72 -4.02 -1.34
C THR A 168 5.51 -5.36 -2.03
N HIS A 169 4.80 -6.33 -1.41
CA HIS A 169 4.42 -7.58 -2.08
C HIS A 169 3.61 -7.31 -3.35
N GLY A 170 2.65 -6.38 -3.32
CA GLY A 170 1.89 -5.95 -4.48
C GLY A 170 2.79 -5.41 -5.60
N ARG A 171 3.68 -4.48 -5.26
CA ARG A 171 4.65 -3.90 -6.18
C ARG A 171 5.59 -4.95 -6.81
N THR A 172 6.14 -5.84 -6.00
CA THR A 172 7.13 -6.82 -6.46
C THR A 172 6.56 -7.74 -7.54
N TYR A 173 5.32 -8.16 -7.39
CA TYR A 173 4.65 -8.98 -8.40
C TYR A 173 4.41 -8.20 -9.69
N THR A 174 3.92 -6.97 -9.62
CA THR A 174 3.66 -6.10 -10.78
C THR A 174 4.96 -5.80 -11.53
N LEU A 175 6.04 -5.47 -10.82
CA LEU A 175 7.35 -5.21 -11.41
C LEU A 175 7.94 -6.48 -12.06
N LEU A 176 7.79 -7.65 -11.44
CA LEU A 176 8.27 -8.91 -12.00
C LEU A 176 7.54 -9.25 -13.30
N VAL A 177 6.22 -9.07 -13.35
CA VAL A 177 5.40 -9.27 -14.56
C VAL A 177 5.80 -8.27 -15.66
N PHE A 178 6.06 -7.02 -15.31
CA PHE A 178 6.53 -6.00 -16.27
C PHE A 178 7.89 -6.37 -16.85
N LEU A 179 8.86 -6.75 -16.04
CA LEU A 179 10.20 -7.15 -16.48
C LEU A 179 10.17 -8.43 -17.36
N THR A 180 9.28 -9.37 -17.07
CA THR A 180 9.14 -10.58 -17.90
C THR A 180 8.48 -10.30 -19.26
N LYS A 181 7.55 -9.34 -19.33
CA LYS A 181 6.93 -8.93 -20.61
C LYS A 181 7.89 -8.16 -21.51
N THR A 182 8.81 -7.36 -20.94
CA THR A 182 9.79 -6.60 -21.72
C THR A 182 10.97 -7.44 -22.20
N ASN A 183 11.25 -8.57 -21.57
CA ASN A 183 12.39 -9.44 -21.87
C ASN A 183 11.94 -10.80 -22.39
N SER A 184 11.04 -10.96 -23.31
CA SER A 184 10.68 -12.21 -24.05
C SER A 184 11.07 -13.55 -23.38
N CYS A 185 11.08 -13.64 -22.07
CA CYS A 185 11.40 -14.86 -21.35
C CYS A 185 10.09 -15.52 -20.90
N SER A 186 9.77 -16.66 -21.51
CA SER A 186 8.62 -17.48 -21.14
C SER A 186 8.82 -18.05 -19.74
N PHE A 187 8.16 -17.46 -18.76
CA PHE A 187 8.14 -17.96 -17.39
C PHE A 187 7.06 -19.04 -17.24
N GLN A 188 7.47 -20.27 -16.98
CA GLN A 188 6.56 -21.35 -16.58
C GLN A 188 6.52 -21.48 -15.04
N PRO A 189 5.33 -21.56 -14.41
CA PRO A 189 5.17 -21.49 -12.96
C PRO A 189 5.64 -22.71 -12.14
N THR A 190 6.31 -23.68 -12.70
CA THR A 190 6.52 -24.99 -12.07
C THR A 190 7.86 -25.25 -11.41
N HIS A 191 8.82 -24.30 -11.39
CA HIS A 191 10.14 -24.53 -10.78
C HIS A 191 10.64 -23.37 -9.92
N TRP A 192 10.36 -23.42 -8.65
CA TRP A 192 11.02 -22.63 -7.61
C TRP A 192 12.42 -23.19 -7.30
N ARG A 193 13.35 -23.11 -8.21
CA ARG A 193 14.80 -23.28 -7.91
C ARG A 193 15.63 -22.45 -8.88
N SER A 194 16.42 -21.55 -8.27
CA SER A 194 17.55 -20.83 -8.89
C SER A 194 17.24 -19.95 -10.10
N CYS A 195 16.66 -18.76 -9.87
CA CYS A 195 16.95 -17.61 -10.70
C CYS A 195 18.00 -16.76 -9.97
N GLN A 196 19.28 -16.91 -10.29
CA GLN A 196 20.30 -15.94 -9.91
C GLN A 196 20.09 -14.70 -10.78
N LEU A 197 19.61 -13.63 -10.15
CA LEU A 197 19.64 -12.30 -10.75
C LEU A 197 21.11 -11.91 -11.00
N GLN A 198 21.58 -12.02 -12.24
CA GLN A 198 22.77 -11.29 -12.67
C GLN A 198 22.40 -9.81 -12.74
N LEU A 199 22.72 -9.09 -11.69
CA LEU A 199 22.70 -7.63 -11.72
C LEU A 199 23.76 -7.17 -12.73
N PRO A 200 23.46 -6.20 -13.62
CA PRO A 200 24.48 -5.61 -14.47
C PRO A 200 25.59 -5.03 -13.56
N GLU A 201 26.84 -5.37 -13.85
CA GLU A 201 28.00 -4.88 -13.11
C GLU A 201 27.99 -3.34 -13.12
N CYS A 202 27.95 -2.77 -11.95
CA CYS A 202 28.14 -1.32 -11.76
C CYS A 202 29.55 -0.95 -12.29
N PRO A 203 29.70 0.03 -13.20
CA PRO A 203 31.02 0.42 -13.68
C PRO A 203 31.89 0.84 -12.51
N ARG A 204 33.02 0.15 -12.33
CA ARG A 204 34.01 0.46 -11.30
C ARG A 204 34.47 1.90 -11.47
N VAL A 205 34.15 2.74 -10.50
CA VAL A 205 34.76 4.06 -10.35
C VAL A 205 36.26 3.86 -10.18
N ARG A 206 37.06 4.22 -11.18
CA ARG A 206 38.53 4.23 -11.07
C ARG A 206 38.91 5.25 -9.99
N ARG A 207 39.41 4.78 -8.86
CA ARG A 207 40.11 5.63 -7.88
C ARG A 207 41.40 6.12 -8.51
N HIS A 208 41.47 7.40 -8.88
CA HIS A 208 42.74 8.06 -9.17
C HIS A 208 43.48 8.22 -7.82
N GLY A 209 44.48 7.39 -7.62
CA GLY A 209 45.44 7.58 -6.54
C GLY A 209 46.32 8.80 -6.86
N ARG A 210 46.20 9.86 -6.09
CA ARG A 210 47.28 10.86 -5.97
C ARG A 210 48.18 10.43 -4.83
N ARG A 211 49.44 10.13 -5.16
CA ARG A 211 50.52 10.16 -4.19
C ARG A 211 50.80 11.63 -3.88
N LEU A 212 50.89 11.93 -2.61
CA LEU A 212 51.53 13.16 -2.12
C LEU A 212 52.98 12.79 -1.82
N GLU A 213 53.92 13.45 -2.47
CA GLU A 213 55.28 13.64 -1.98
C GLU A 213 55.28 14.73 -0.93
#